data_d9242301a63a709df4c53964babcbe5b
#
_entry.id   d9242301a63a709df4c53964babcbe5b
#
_cell.length_a   1.000
_cell.length_b   1.000
_cell.length_c   1.000
_cell.angle_alpha   90.00
_cell.angle_beta   90.00
_cell.angle_gamma   90.00
#
_symmetry.space_group_name_H-M   'P 1'
#
loop_
_entity.id
_entity.type
_entity.pdbx_description
1 polymer ?
#
loop_
_entity_poly.entity_id
_entity_poly.type
_entity_poly.pdbx_seq_one_letter_code
_entity_poly.pdbx_strand_id
1 'polypeptide(L)'
;MIRDLTGTSGRLDIICRCLLGAFSFGYQNTFFHTVLNGPPIPPKAVEFIGNFLDPLPPDEIGVAKLFQALLMPLDSNHYKGILLTTKSFLEVSSALAQQGPLFLLQENAAPLRDQLEPFAKSESAFESVTFVLGDHFDLTKEENRFLLEELEAIPVSLGAESYLASHCIVFVMMELKKLKFLSSP
;
A
#
# COMPACT_ATOMS: atom_id res chain seq x y z
N MET A 1 6.71 17.21 -16.26
CA MET A 1 5.26 17.49 -16.36
C MET A 1 4.57 16.18 -16.67
N ILE A 2 3.73 15.67 -15.78
CA ILE A 2 2.89 14.49 -16.04
C ILE A 2 1.87 14.92 -17.09
N ARG A 3 2.05 14.49 -18.33
CA ARG A 3 1.14 14.83 -19.46
C ARG A 3 -0.01 13.85 -19.59
N ASP A 4 0.17 12.64 -19.07
CA ASP A 4 -0.78 11.55 -19.17
C ASP A 4 -0.59 10.60 -17.98
N LEU A 5 -1.67 10.32 -17.25
CA LEU A 5 -1.64 9.45 -16.06
C LEU A 5 -1.48 7.97 -16.41
N THR A 6 -1.90 7.59 -17.61
CA THR A 6 -1.95 6.18 -18.04
C THR A 6 -0.82 5.78 -18.98
N GLY A 7 -0.16 6.73 -19.62
CA GLY A 7 0.86 6.49 -20.64
C GLY A 7 2.28 6.75 -20.17
N THR A 8 2.69 8.01 -20.19
CA THR A 8 4.09 8.40 -19.92
C THR A 8 4.51 8.33 -18.46
N SER A 9 3.58 8.18 -17.54
CA SER A 9 3.80 8.16 -16.07
C SER A 9 3.68 6.74 -15.46
N GLY A 10 3.63 5.68 -16.27
CA GLY A 10 3.66 4.30 -15.80
C GLY A 10 2.47 3.93 -14.91
N ARG A 11 1.24 4.15 -15.37
CA ARG A 11 0.00 3.77 -14.65
C ARG A 11 -0.13 4.38 -13.26
N LEU A 12 0.30 5.63 -13.09
CA LEU A 12 0.13 6.38 -11.84
C LEU A 12 -1.35 6.47 -11.40
N ASP A 13 -2.29 6.35 -12.35
CA ASP A 13 -3.72 6.25 -12.09
C ASP A 13 -4.08 5.12 -11.11
N ILE A 14 -3.43 3.96 -11.22
CA ILE A 14 -3.66 2.83 -10.31
C ILE A 14 -3.25 3.22 -8.88
N ILE A 15 -2.06 3.81 -8.72
CA ILE A 15 -1.55 4.22 -7.40
C ILE A 15 -2.46 5.29 -6.79
N CYS A 16 -2.94 6.24 -7.58
CA CYS A 16 -3.89 7.27 -7.10
C CYS A 16 -5.17 6.64 -6.56
N ARG A 17 -5.76 5.68 -7.29
CA ARG A 17 -6.94 4.95 -6.82
C ARG A 17 -6.67 4.11 -5.59
N CYS A 18 -5.50 3.45 -5.52
CA CYS A 18 -5.09 2.67 -4.36
C CYS A 18 -4.96 3.55 -3.12
N LEU A 19 -4.33 4.71 -3.24
CA LEU A 19 -4.19 5.67 -2.16
C LEU A 19 -5.56 6.15 -1.64
N LEU A 20 -6.46 6.56 -2.54
CA LEU A 20 -7.82 6.96 -2.19
C LEU A 20 -8.60 5.82 -1.53
N GLY A 21 -8.44 4.59 -2.03
CA GLY A 21 -9.03 3.38 -1.45
C GLY A 21 -8.55 3.12 -0.03
N ALA A 22 -7.25 3.23 0.22
CA ALA A 22 -6.66 2.99 1.54
C ALA A 22 -7.19 3.95 2.61
N PHE A 23 -7.42 5.21 2.27
CA PHE A 23 -7.91 6.22 3.20
C PHE A 23 -9.44 6.44 3.16
N SER A 24 -10.17 5.62 2.40
CA SER A 24 -11.65 5.73 2.29
C SER A 24 -12.40 5.42 3.59
N PHE A 25 -11.79 4.70 4.53
CA PHE A 25 -12.37 4.35 5.83
C PHE A 25 -11.85 5.21 6.98
N GLY A 26 -11.11 6.24 6.69
CA GLY A 26 -10.50 7.15 7.66
C GLY A 26 -8.97 7.10 7.60
N TYR A 27 -8.35 8.04 8.29
CA TYR A 27 -6.90 8.26 8.24
C TYR A 27 -6.17 7.62 9.41
N GLN A 28 -6.84 7.45 10.55
CA GLN A 28 -6.20 6.97 11.78
C GLN A 28 -5.68 5.54 11.63
N ASN A 29 -4.45 5.33 12.10
CA ASN A 29 -3.76 4.04 12.09
C ASN A 29 -3.68 3.38 10.70
N THR A 30 -3.75 4.19 9.64
CA THR A 30 -3.63 3.75 8.26
C THR A 30 -2.35 4.30 7.66
N PHE A 31 -1.57 3.42 7.04
CA PHE A 31 -0.36 3.75 6.31
C PHE A 31 -0.51 3.24 4.88
N PHE A 32 -0.01 4.01 3.93
CA PHE A 32 0.06 3.57 2.54
C PHE A 32 1.49 3.75 2.03
N HIS A 33 2.09 2.66 1.57
CA HIS A 33 3.43 2.65 0.99
C HIS A 33 3.36 2.33 -0.50
N THR A 34 4.13 3.03 -1.31
CA THR A 34 4.31 2.69 -2.73
C THR A 34 5.76 2.89 -3.13
N VAL A 35 6.28 1.98 -3.95
CA VAL A 35 7.64 2.07 -4.51
C VAL A 35 7.53 2.28 -6.01
N LEU A 36 8.07 3.40 -6.46
CA LEU A 36 8.05 3.83 -7.85
C LEU A 36 9.39 3.51 -8.50
N ASN A 37 9.38 2.62 -9.49
CA ASN A 37 10.56 2.19 -10.22
C ASN A 37 10.77 2.94 -11.55
N GLY A 38 9.98 4.00 -11.80
CA GLY A 38 10.08 4.83 -12.99
C GLY A 38 11.18 5.91 -12.89
N PRO A 39 11.64 6.43 -14.07
CA PRO A 39 12.63 7.50 -14.12
C PRO A 39 12.14 8.77 -13.38
N PRO A 40 13.02 9.76 -13.06
CA PRO A 40 14.43 9.84 -13.49
C PRO A 40 15.42 9.13 -12.56
N ILE A 41 15.11 8.88 -11.31
CA ILE A 41 16.04 8.30 -10.31
C ILE A 41 15.27 7.28 -9.46
N PRO A 42 15.10 6.04 -9.96
CA PRO A 42 14.49 4.97 -9.18
C PRO A 42 15.49 4.31 -8.19
N PRO A 43 15.01 3.64 -7.15
CA PRO A 43 13.61 3.63 -6.71
C PRO A 43 13.24 4.88 -5.91
N LYS A 44 11.94 5.17 -5.82
CA LYS A 44 11.40 6.16 -4.90
C LYS A 44 10.28 5.52 -4.09
N ALA A 45 10.47 5.39 -2.79
CA ALA A 45 9.43 4.95 -1.88
C ALA A 45 8.70 6.17 -1.30
N VAL A 46 7.40 6.17 -1.40
CA VAL A 46 6.53 7.20 -0.83
C VAL A 46 5.67 6.54 0.24
N GLU A 47 5.69 7.10 1.43
CA GLU A 47 4.90 6.68 2.57
C GLU A 47 3.90 7.78 2.94
N PHE A 48 2.64 7.40 3.11
CA PHE A 48 1.57 8.26 3.61
C PHE A 48 1.17 7.78 5.00
N ILE A 49 1.31 8.64 6.01
CA ILE A 49 1.07 8.36 7.44
C ILE A 49 -0.22 9.03 7.86
N GLY A 50 -1.32 8.28 7.91
CA GLY A 50 -2.66 8.82 8.06
C GLY A 50 -2.87 9.68 9.31
N ASN A 51 -2.25 9.34 10.44
CA ASN A 51 -2.37 10.13 11.67
C ASN A 51 -1.82 11.57 11.56
N PHE A 52 -0.96 11.82 10.58
CA PHE A 52 -0.32 13.12 10.35
C PHE A 52 -0.68 13.72 9.00
N LEU A 53 -1.40 12.99 8.18
CA LEU A 53 -1.70 13.36 6.79
C LEU A 53 -2.77 14.47 6.76
N ASP A 54 -2.49 15.54 6.02
CA ASP A 54 -3.51 16.49 5.64
C ASP A 54 -4.54 15.83 4.70
N PRO A 55 -5.80 16.30 4.66
CA PRO A 55 -6.83 15.71 3.80
C PRO A 55 -6.35 15.57 2.35
N LEU A 56 -6.44 14.37 1.82
CA LEU A 56 -6.08 14.09 0.42
C LEU A 56 -7.03 14.79 -0.54
N PRO A 57 -6.57 15.14 -1.75
CA PRO A 57 -7.46 15.54 -2.83
C PRO A 57 -8.54 14.46 -3.07
N PRO A 58 -9.80 14.86 -3.37
CA PRO A 58 -10.93 13.93 -3.42
C PRO A 58 -10.95 13.03 -4.67
N ASP A 59 -10.08 13.29 -5.64
CA ASP A 59 -10.06 12.60 -6.92
C ASP A 59 -8.66 12.24 -7.40
N GLU A 60 -8.60 11.35 -8.40
CA GLU A 60 -7.35 10.84 -8.98
C GLU A 60 -6.47 11.95 -9.57
N ILE A 61 -7.08 13.00 -10.14
CA ILE A 61 -6.35 14.11 -10.77
C ILE A 61 -5.63 14.93 -9.70
N GLY A 62 -6.31 15.22 -8.61
CA GLY A 62 -5.74 15.93 -7.46
C GLY A 62 -4.59 15.15 -6.83
N VAL A 63 -4.78 13.84 -6.61
CA VAL A 63 -3.73 12.95 -6.08
C VAL A 63 -2.54 12.86 -7.05
N ALA A 64 -2.79 12.79 -8.36
CA ALA A 64 -1.71 12.79 -9.34
C ALA A 64 -0.88 14.09 -9.32
N LYS A 65 -1.53 15.24 -9.13
CA LYS A 65 -0.82 16.52 -8.94
C LYS A 65 0.02 16.53 -7.67
N LEU A 66 -0.47 15.90 -6.59
CA LEU A 66 0.30 15.72 -5.36
C LEU A 66 1.54 14.88 -5.63
N PHE A 67 1.43 13.72 -6.28
CA PHE A 67 2.60 12.92 -6.68
C PHE A 67 3.56 13.70 -7.59
N GLN A 68 3.03 14.47 -8.54
CA GLN A 68 3.86 15.33 -9.39
C GLN A 68 4.68 16.32 -8.57
N ALA A 69 4.08 16.96 -7.59
CA ALA A 69 4.75 17.92 -6.72
C ALA A 69 5.80 17.23 -5.82
N LEU A 70 5.48 16.05 -5.24
CA LEU A 70 6.40 15.25 -4.43
C LEU A 70 7.64 14.79 -5.21
N LEU A 71 7.49 14.47 -6.48
CA LEU A 71 8.56 13.92 -7.32
C LEU A 71 9.39 14.98 -8.04
N MET A 72 9.00 16.23 -8.00
CA MET A 72 9.79 17.33 -8.56
C MET A 72 10.90 17.78 -7.60
N PRO A 73 12.09 18.13 -8.12
CA PRO A 73 13.22 18.56 -7.29
C PRO A 73 13.08 19.99 -6.75
N LEU A 74 11.91 20.60 -6.82
CA LEU A 74 11.67 21.98 -6.42
C LEU A 74 11.18 22.03 -4.98
N ASP A 75 12.00 22.66 -4.15
CA ASP A 75 11.72 23.14 -2.79
C ASP A 75 11.07 22.14 -1.83
N SER A 76 11.72 22.00 -0.71
CA SER A 76 11.34 21.38 0.55
C SER A 76 9.89 21.63 1.04
N ASN A 77 8.89 21.47 0.18
CA ASN A 77 7.51 21.39 0.62
C ASN A 77 7.36 20.10 1.42
N HIS A 78 7.58 20.20 2.71
CA HIS A 78 7.29 19.13 3.66
C HIS A 78 5.78 18.95 3.70
N TYR A 79 5.28 18.02 2.90
CA TYR A 79 3.89 17.59 3.02
C TYR A 79 3.74 16.84 4.32
N LYS A 80 2.84 17.33 5.18
CA LYS A 80 2.58 16.73 6.47
C LYS A 80 2.09 15.29 6.29
N GLY A 81 2.74 14.35 6.98
CA GLY A 81 2.39 12.94 6.90
C GLY A 81 2.81 12.22 5.62
N ILE A 82 3.69 12.82 4.80
CA ILE A 82 4.24 12.17 3.61
C ILE A 82 5.76 12.13 3.69
N LEU A 83 6.34 10.95 3.53
CA LEU A 83 7.77 10.74 3.48
C LEU A 83 8.18 10.21 2.11
N LEU A 84 9.22 10.79 1.54
CA LEU A 84 9.85 10.35 0.29
C LEU A 84 11.26 9.85 0.61
N THR A 85 11.57 8.63 0.19
CA THR A 85 12.88 8.01 0.37
C THR A 85 13.34 7.32 -0.92
N THR A 86 14.59 6.86 -0.94
CA THR A 86 15.16 6.07 -2.06
C THR A 86 15.18 4.56 -1.75
N LYS A 87 14.41 4.12 -0.76
CA LYS A 87 14.32 2.70 -0.40
C LYS A 87 13.71 1.89 -1.54
N SER A 88 14.28 0.72 -1.78
CA SER A 88 13.75 -0.29 -2.68
C SER A 88 12.53 -0.99 -2.07
N PHE A 89 11.81 -1.76 -2.88
CA PHE A 89 10.71 -2.60 -2.43
C PHE A 89 11.15 -3.59 -1.33
N LEU A 90 12.31 -4.20 -1.47
CA LEU A 90 12.85 -5.15 -0.50
C LEU A 90 13.14 -4.47 0.85
N GLU A 91 13.74 -3.28 0.83
CA GLU A 91 14.05 -2.53 2.05
C GLU A 91 12.77 -2.06 2.77
N VAL A 92 11.76 -1.61 2.02
CA VAL A 92 10.46 -1.22 2.60
C VAL A 92 9.78 -2.44 3.21
N SER A 93 9.67 -3.54 2.47
CA SER A 93 9.03 -4.78 2.94
C SER A 93 9.74 -5.37 4.17
N SER A 94 11.09 -5.36 4.19
CA SER A 94 11.85 -5.81 5.35
C SER A 94 11.58 -4.96 6.60
N ALA A 95 11.48 -3.65 6.44
CA ALA A 95 11.19 -2.76 7.57
C ALA A 95 9.76 -2.98 8.11
N LEU A 96 8.78 -3.22 7.22
CA LEU A 96 7.40 -3.50 7.61
C LEU A 96 7.25 -4.88 8.27
N ALA A 97 7.99 -5.90 7.83
CA ALA A 97 8.01 -7.23 8.44
C ALA A 97 8.48 -7.22 9.91
N GLN A 98 9.31 -6.26 10.29
CA GLN A 98 9.75 -6.10 11.69
C GLN A 98 8.66 -5.52 12.61
N GLN A 99 7.62 -4.89 12.04
CA GLN A 99 6.52 -4.28 12.79
C GLN A 99 5.35 -5.25 13.00
N GLY A 100 5.26 -6.31 12.21
CA GLY A 100 4.20 -7.31 12.33
C GLY A 100 4.03 -8.17 11.07
N PRO A 101 2.97 -8.97 11.01
CA PRO A 101 2.76 -9.91 9.93
C PRO A 101 2.55 -9.22 8.58
N LEU A 102 3.15 -9.79 7.53
CA LEU A 102 2.90 -9.45 6.14
C LEU A 102 1.89 -10.43 5.53
N PHE A 103 0.90 -9.91 4.86
CA PHE A 103 -0.06 -10.68 4.06
C PHE A 103 0.13 -10.36 2.58
N LEU A 104 0.38 -11.39 1.78
CA LEU A 104 0.55 -11.26 0.33
C LEU A 104 -0.76 -11.64 -0.38
N LEU A 105 -1.37 -10.69 -1.10
CA LEU A 105 -2.58 -10.98 -1.86
C LEU A 105 -2.26 -11.82 -3.10
N GLN A 106 -2.90 -12.98 -3.19
CA GLN A 106 -2.78 -13.93 -4.30
C GLN A 106 -4.12 -14.62 -4.56
N GLU A 107 -4.49 -14.83 -5.84
CA GLU A 107 -5.80 -15.38 -6.21
C GLU A 107 -6.06 -16.79 -5.68
N ASN A 108 -5.03 -17.64 -5.62
CA ASN A 108 -5.15 -19.07 -5.27
C ASN A 108 -4.67 -19.38 -3.84
N ALA A 109 -4.74 -18.41 -2.93
CA ALA A 109 -4.34 -18.58 -1.54
C ALA A 109 -5.55 -18.90 -0.63
N ALA A 110 -5.29 -19.10 0.66
CA ALA A 110 -6.33 -19.26 1.66
C ALA A 110 -7.17 -17.97 1.83
N PRO A 111 -8.47 -18.09 2.20
CA PRO A 111 -9.31 -16.90 2.38
C PRO A 111 -8.72 -15.91 3.38
N LEU A 112 -8.73 -14.63 3.04
CA LEU A 112 -8.18 -13.54 3.87
C LEU A 112 -8.71 -13.60 5.30
N ARG A 113 -10.03 -13.78 5.49
CA ARG A 113 -10.65 -13.79 6.80
C ARG A 113 -10.09 -14.88 7.70
N ASP A 114 -9.92 -16.09 7.16
CA ASP A 114 -9.45 -17.25 7.93
C ASP A 114 -8.03 -17.03 8.43
N GLN A 115 -7.22 -16.33 7.65
CA GLN A 115 -5.84 -15.99 8.00
C GLN A 115 -5.74 -14.80 8.96
N LEU A 116 -6.69 -13.85 8.94
CA LEU A 116 -6.69 -12.68 9.82
C LEU A 116 -7.29 -12.96 11.21
N GLU A 117 -8.31 -13.83 11.30
CA GLU A 117 -8.99 -14.09 12.57
C GLU A 117 -8.06 -14.51 13.73
N PRO A 118 -7.05 -15.35 13.54
CA PRO A 118 -6.10 -15.68 14.60
C PRO A 118 -5.38 -14.45 15.17
N PHE A 119 -4.99 -13.51 14.31
CA PHE A 119 -4.33 -12.27 14.72
C PHE A 119 -5.28 -11.32 15.44
N ALA A 120 -6.55 -11.25 15.02
CA ALA A 120 -7.57 -10.44 15.70
C ALA A 120 -7.89 -10.94 17.12
N LYS A 121 -7.70 -12.23 17.38
CA LYS A 121 -7.94 -12.86 18.68
C LYS A 121 -6.67 -13.00 19.53
N SER A 122 -5.51 -12.73 18.96
CA SER A 122 -4.23 -12.83 19.65
C SER A 122 -3.98 -11.62 20.55
N GLU A 123 -3.49 -11.87 21.75
CA GLU A 123 -2.92 -10.84 22.63
C GLU A 123 -1.48 -10.48 22.22
N SER A 124 -0.99 -11.02 21.10
CA SER A 124 0.36 -10.77 20.62
C SER A 124 0.52 -9.30 20.24
N ALA A 125 1.50 -8.66 20.84
CA ALA A 125 1.84 -7.27 20.57
C ALA A 125 2.61 -7.17 19.23
N PHE A 126 1.91 -6.91 18.14
CA PHE A 126 2.51 -6.41 16.90
C PHE A 126 2.04 -4.97 16.67
N GLU A 127 2.88 -4.16 16.05
CA GLU A 127 2.59 -2.74 15.83
C GLU A 127 1.62 -2.52 14.67
N SER A 128 1.69 -3.38 13.64
CA SER A 128 0.88 -3.26 12.43
C SER A 128 0.61 -4.60 11.77
N VAL A 129 -0.38 -4.62 10.89
CA VAL A 129 -0.58 -5.67 9.88
C VAL A 129 -0.38 -5.05 8.51
N THR A 130 0.41 -5.67 7.65
CA THR A 130 0.74 -5.13 6.33
C THR A 130 0.22 -6.04 5.23
N PHE A 131 -0.39 -5.44 4.22
CA PHE A 131 -0.85 -6.12 3.01
C PHE A 131 -0.01 -5.70 1.83
N VAL A 132 0.52 -6.68 1.12
CA VAL A 132 1.33 -6.48 -0.08
C VAL A 132 0.53 -6.95 -1.28
N LEU A 133 0.51 -6.13 -2.33
CA LEU A 133 -0.12 -6.46 -3.60
C LEU A 133 0.71 -5.86 -4.74
N GLY A 134 0.70 -6.55 -5.87
CA GLY A 134 1.34 -6.09 -7.09
C GLY A 134 0.55 -4.97 -7.79
N ASP A 135 1.19 -4.35 -8.75
CA ASP A 135 0.54 -3.44 -9.69
C ASP A 135 -0.07 -4.22 -10.87
N HIS A 136 -0.28 -3.58 -12.01
CA HIS A 136 -0.83 -4.20 -13.22
C HIS A 136 0.10 -5.20 -13.92
N PHE A 137 1.37 -5.31 -13.54
CA PHE A 137 2.32 -6.33 -13.97
C PHE A 137 2.53 -7.42 -12.92
N ASP A 138 1.87 -7.26 -11.74
CA ASP A 138 2.11 -8.07 -10.55
C ASP A 138 3.55 -7.90 -9.99
N LEU A 139 3.84 -8.60 -8.90
CA LEU A 139 5.18 -8.67 -8.35
C LEU A 139 6.07 -9.56 -9.21
N THR A 140 7.34 -9.21 -9.32
CA THR A 140 8.32 -10.07 -9.97
C THR A 140 8.47 -11.40 -9.22
N LYS A 141 8.98 -12.43 -9.91
CA LYS A 141 9.27 -13.73 -9.26
C LYS A 141 10.24 -13.60 -8.09
N GLU A 142 11.18 -12.67 -8.19
CA GLU A 142 12.17 -12.41 -7.14
C GLU A 142 11.54 -11.72 -5.93
N GLU A 143 10.67 -10.74 -6.14
CA GLU A 143 9.92 -10.07 -5.08
C GLU A 143 8.96 -11.04 -4.38
N ASN A 144 8.22 -11.87 -5.14
CA ASN A 144 7.36 -12.91 -4.59
C ASN A 144 8.14 -13.90 -3.73
N ARG A 145 9.27 -14.41 -4.24
CA ARG A 145 10.12 -15.32 -3.49
C ARG A 145 10.65 -14.68 -2.22
N PHE A 146 11.13 -13.45 -2.31
CA PHE A 146 11.64 -12.71 -1.16
C PHE A 146 10.57 -12.55 -0.06
N LEU A 147 9.34 -12.17 -0.43
CA LEU A 147 8.25 -12.05 0.53
C LEU A 147 7.92 -13.38 1.21
N LEU A 148 7.83 -14.47 0.43
CA LEU A 148 7.39 -15.76 0.93
C LEU A 148 8.49 -16.52 1.70
N GLU A 149 9.73 -16.50 1.19
CA GLU A 149 10.82 -17.33 1.73
C GLU A 149 11.68 -16.60 2.75
N GLU A 150 11.90 -15.27 2.58
CA GLU A 150 12.76 -14.49 3.46
C GLU A 150 11.98 -13.71 4.54
N LEU A 151 10.78 -13.21 4.19
CA LEU A 151 9.94 -12.44 5.12
C LEU A 151 8.75 -13.23 5.67
N GLU A 152 8.60 -14.49 5.29
CA GLU A 152 7.53 -15.40 5.76
C GLU A 152 6.11 -14.79 5.57
N ALA A 153 5.91 -14.02 4.49
CA ALA A 153 4.62 -13.40 4.20
C ALA A 153 3.53 -14.47 4.02
N ILE A 154 2.37 -14.23 4.59
CA ILE A 154 1.23 -15.15 4.56
C ILE A 154 0.41 -14.89 3.29
N PRO A 155 0.34 -15.84 2.34
CA PRO A 155 -0.48 -15.67 1.15
C PRO A 155 -1.96 -15.73 1.52
N VAL A 156 -2.74 -14.75 0.99
CA VAL A 156 -4.18 -14.62 1.26
C VAL A 156 -4.96 -14.29 -0.01
N SER A 157 -6.20 -14.77 -0.09
CA SER A 157 -7.09 -14.54 -1.23
C SER A 157 -8.35 -13.77 -0.82
N LEU A 158 -8.84 -12.92 -1.71
CA LEU A 158 -10.12 -12.23 -1.61
C LEU A 158 -11.26 -12.99 -2.32
N GLY A 159 -10.97 -14.16 -2.88
CA GLY A 159 -11.89 -14.99 -3.65
C GLY A 159 -11.30 -15.42 -4.99
N ALA A 160 -12.10 -16.11 -5.79
CA ALA A 160 -11.67 -16.69 -7.08
C ALA A 160 -11.60 -15.67 -8.23
N GLU A 161 -12.10 -14.46 -8.02
CA GLU A 161 -12.17 -13.43 -9.06
C GLU A 161 -10.93 -12.51 -8.98
N SER A 162 -10.47 -12.07 -10.15
CA SER A 162 -9.41 -11.06 -10.25
C SER A 162 -9.99 -9.66 -10.06
N TYR A 163 -9.46 -8.92 -9.12
CA TYR A 163 -9.91 -7.57 -8.80
C TYR A 163 -8.83 -6.53 -9.13
N LEU A 164 -9.27 -5.30 -9.39
CA LEU A 164 -8.34 -4.17 -9.46
C LEU A 164 -7.65 -3.95 -8.10
N ALA A 165 -6.38 -3.60 -8.08
CA ALA A 165 -5.61 -3.37 -6.85
C ALA A 165 -6.32 -2.43 -5.86
N SER A 166 -6.94 -1.35 -6.35
CA SER A 166 -7.73 -0.43 -5.51
C SER A 166 -8.96 -1.09 -4.88
N HIS A 167 -9.60 -2.04 -5.57
CA HIS A 167 -10.72 -2.82 -5.00
C HIS A 167 -10.21 -3.80 -3.95
N CYS A 168 -9.08 -4.45 -4.19
CA CYS A 168 -8.44 -5.30 -3.20
C CYS A 168 -8.20 -4.56 -1.89
N ILE A 169 -7.65 -3.34 -1.96
CA ILE A 169 -7.42 -2.50 -0.79
C ILE A 169 -8.73 -2.23 -0.04
N VAL A 170 -9.79 -1.83 -0.74
CA VAL A 170 -11.10 -1.57 -0.12
C VAL A 170 -11.65 -2.82 0.56
N PHE A 171 -11.56 -4.00 -0.05
CA PHE A 171 -11.99 -5.26 0.56
C PHE A 171 -11.19 -5.59 1.82
N VAL A 172 -9.88 -5.43 1.78
CA VAL A 172 -9.01 -5.61 2.96
C VAL A 172 -9.42 -4.67 4.08
N MET A 173 -9.59 -3.37 3.80
CA MET A 173 -10.01 -2.38 4.79
C MET A 173 -11.39 -2.70 5.39
N MET A 174 -12.32 -3.20 4.59
CA MET A 174 -13.63 -3.67 5.09
C MET A 174 -13.50 -4.85 6.05
N GLU A 175 -12.66 -5.84 5.73
CA GLU A 175 -12.44 -7.00 6.62
C GLU A 175 -11.71 -6.58 7.91
N LEU A 176 -10.71 -5.72 7.84
CA LEU A 176 -10.04 -5.17 9.02
C LEU A 176 -11.02 -4.42 9.94
N LYS A 177 -11.95 -3.65 9.37
CA LYS A 177 -13.00 -2.97 10.14
C LYS A 177 -13.96 -3.96 10.81
N LYS A 178 -14.40 -5.01 10.10
CA LYS A 178 -15.27 -6.06 10.66
C LYS A 178 -14.59 -6.82 11.82
N LEU A 179 -13.30 -7.07 11.70
CA LEU A 179 -12.49 -7.74 12.72
C LEU A 179 -11.97 -6.79 13.82
N LYS A 180 -12.35 -5.52 13.79
CA LYS A 180 -12.00 -4.48 14.77
C LYS A 180 -10.50 -4.14 14.85
N PHE A 181 -9.73 -4.43 13.81
CA PHE A 181 -8.36 -3.89 13.69
C PHE A 181 -8.36 -2.37 13.50
N LEU A 182 -9.40 -1.83 12.86
CA LEU A 182 -9.58 -0.40 12.68
C LEU A 182 -10.62 0.11 13.69
N SER A 183 -10.24 1.09 14.48
CA SER A 183 -11.17 1.80 15.35
C SER A 183 -12.25 2.48 14.50
N SER A 184 -13.49 2.48 15.00
CA SER A 184 -14.51 3.38 14.41
C SER A 184 -14.08 4.82 14.65
N PRO A 185 -14.30 5.73 13.68
CA PRO A 185 -14.00 7.15 13.84
C PRO A 185 -14.79 7.79 14.96
#